data_9bc9be436807f988b3c466282b3ecb5a
#
_entry.id   9bc9be436807f988b3c466282b3ecb5a
#
_cell.length_a   1.000
_cell.length_b   1.000
_cell.length_c   1.000
_cell.angle_alpha   90.00
_cell.angle_beta   90.00
_cell.angle_gamma   90.00
#
_symmetry.space_group_name_H-M   'P 1'
#
loop_
_entity.id
_entity.type
_entity.pdbx_description
1 polymer ?
#
loop_
_entity_poly.entity_id
_entity_poly.type
_entity_poly.pdbx_seq_one_letter_code
_entity_poly.pdbx_strand_id
1 'polypeptide(L)'
;FEKLLKKKSNIITDIEIPEYKKIKEIASKKKLNIETISNENSSLNIISHKYFQDKQLTKIKYMDKVYKFQTNLIGKVQVKNILMAMLAAKKSGLSFKQVISVIDRIKPVSGRLEQIGIIKNNSKVILDYAHTPDALQTCLQNLKEQFRGQKISIVFGCGGNRDQSKRLVMGKIANTLCDRIYITDDNPRDENPKKIREAIKKKINKSKCLEIPDRSEAIKKALSDLKIGNILLVAGKGHENTQDYGKNKKSFSDRKEILKNIKIKNKKLSANIKLNILKEISGSNKIPLKTKIKHASINSKEIKKNDIFFAIKGKNRDGNLFVKEAFKRGASLVVTNKTKAASREIKVKNTLNFLTKSSSLLRENTLSKIIAITGSCGKTSLKELVGKTLNKISNTTYSSKSFNNKFGVPLSLF
;
A
#
# COMPACT_ATOMS: atom_id res chain seq x y z
N PHE A 1 28.50 9.53 -22.17
CA PHE A 1 28.90 8.34 -21.41
C PHE A 1 30.21 7.76 -21.90
N GLU A 2 30.32 7.36 -23.18
CA GLU A 2 31.49 6.73 -23.78
C GLU A 2 32.78 7.54 -23.56
N LYS A 3 32.73 8.88 -23.73
CA LYS A 3 33.88 9.79 -23.57
C LYS A 3 34.43 9.84 -22.13
N LEU A 4 33.62 9.46 -21.12
CA LEU A 4 33.98 9.47 -19.72
C LEU A 4 34.68 8.18 -19.26
N LEU A 5 34.62 7.12 -20.06
CA LEU A 5 35.19 5.82 -19.69
C LEU A 5 36.68 5.76 -19.98
N LYS A 6 37.46 5.55 -18.93
CA LYS A 6 38.92 5.32 -19.00
C LYS A 6 39.22 3.84 -19.21
N LYS A 7 40.44 3.50 -19.66
CA LYS A 7 40.91 2.11 -19.71
C LYS A 7 40.75 1.44 -18.35
N LYS A 8 40.33 0.15 -18.34
CA LYS A 8 40.06 -0.67 -17.12
C LYS A 8 38.84 -0.23 -16.30
N SER A 9 38.01 0.72 -16.80
CA SER A 9 36.73 1.00 -16.13
C SER A 9 35.80 -0.22 -16.12
N ASN A 10 34.95 -0.32 -15.10
CA ASN A 10 33.91 -1.35 -15.03
C ASN A 10 32.55 -0.75 -15.43
N ILE A 11 31.81 -1.47 -16.25
CA ILE A 11 30.43 -1.17 -16.60
C ILE A 11 29.55 -2.19 -15.89
N ILE A 12 28.49 -1.72 -15.26
CA ILE A 12 27.47 -2.58 -14.63
C ILE A 12 26.13 -2.20 -15.24
N THR A 13 25.42 -3.19 -15.80
CA THR A 13 24.17 -2.94 -16.54
C THR A 13 23.22 -4.13 -16.48
N ASP A 14 21.96 -3.86 -16.81
CA ASP A 14 20.94 -4.89 -17.03
C ASP A 14 20.94 -5.30 -18.52
N ILE A 15 20.98 -6.59 -18.83
CA ILE A 15 20.96 -7.05 -20.23
C ILE A 15 19.59 -6.89 -20.89
N GLU A 16 18.52 -6.68 -20.11
CA GLU A 16 17.16 -6.53 -20.61
C GLU A 16 16.85 -5.09 -21.07
N ILE A 17 17.77 -4.12 -20.92
CA ILE A 17 17.57 -2.76 -21.43
C ILE A 17 17.80 -2.67 -22.95
N PRO A 18 17.05 -1.82 -23.67
CA PRO A 18 17.20 -1.68 -25.13
C PRO A 18 18.62 -1.32 -25.56
N GLU A 19 19.32 -0.52 -24.76
CA GLU A 19 20.66 -0.02 -25.07
C GLU A 19 21.78 -1.04 -24.80
N TYR A 20 21.48 -2.23 -24.29
CA TYR A 20 22.51 -3.20 -23.86
C TYR A 20 23.49 -3.57 -25.00
N LYS A 21 22.97 -3.82 -26.22
CA LYS A 21 23.81 -4.13 -27.38
C LYS A 21 24.87 -3.06 -27.64
N LYS A 22 24.46 -1.80 -27.66
CA LYS A 22 25.35 -0.64 -27.85
C LYS A 22 26.37 -0.50 -26.70
N ILE A 23 25.94 -0.74 -25.46
CA ILE A 23 26.83 -0.72 -24.28
C ILE A 23 27.89 -1.81 -24.41
N LYS A 24 27.51 -3.03 -24.84
CA LYS A 24 28.41 -4.16 -25.06
C LYS A 24 29.45 -3.87 -26.17
N GLU A 25 29.04 -3.26 -27.26
CA GLU A 25 29.93 -2.84 -28.35
C GLU A 25 30.96 -1.80 -27.84
N ILE A 26 30.54 -0.80 -27.10
CA ILE A 26 31.42 0.21 -26.50
C ILE A 26 32.43 -0.46 -25.53
N ALA A 27 31.97 -1.37 -24.70
CA ALA A 27 32.81 -2.10 -23.76
C ALA A 27 33.87 -2.91 -24.46
N SER A 28 33.51 -3.61 -25.57
CA SER A 28 34.43 -4.39 -26.39
C SER A 28 35.48 -3.51 -27.04
N LYS A 29 35.07 -2.43 -27.75
CA LYS A 29 35.97 -1.48 -28.42
C LYS A 29 37.00 -0.87 -27.48
N LYS A 30 36.61 -0.55 -26.24
CA LYS A 30 37.48 0.08 -25.24
C LYS A 30 38.16 -0.91 -24.28
N LYS A 31 37.98 -2.21 -24.49
CA LYS A 31 38.50 -3.29 -23.62
C LYS A 31 38.13 -3.06 -22.15
N LEU A 32 36.84 -2.78 -21.89
CA LEU A 32 36.32 -2.54 -20.55
C LEU A 32 35.70 -3.80 -19.97
N ASN A 33 35.75 -3.94 -18.64
CA ASN A 33 35.04 -5.00 -17.94
C ASN A 33 33.54 -4.70 -17.88
N ILE A 34 32.71 -5.68 -18.21
CA ILE A 34 31.26 -5.56 -18.11
C ILE A 34 30.71 -6.63 -17.16
N GLU A 35 29.94 -6.18 -16.19
CA GLU A 35 29.16 -7.02 -15.26
C GLU A 35 27.69 -6.81 -15.56
N THR A 36 26.94 -7.87 -15.59
CA THR A 36 25.53 -7.83 -16.02
C THR A 36 24.60 -8.44 -14.98
N ILE A 37 23.35 -7.96 -14.97
CA ILE A 37 22.26 -8.57 -14.21
C ILE A 37 21.16 -9.01 -15.15
N SER A 38 20.51 -10.15 -14.86
CA SER A 38 19.28 -10.63 -15.53
C SER A 38 18.72 -11.85 -14.81
N ASN A 39 17.66 -12.42 -15.38
CA ASN A 39 17.16 -13.73 -14.94
C ASN A 39 18.09 -14.87 -15.42
N GLU A 40 18.73 -14.74 -16.59
CA GLU A 40 19.60 -15.76 -17.18
C GLU A 40 20.78 -15.11 -17.94
N ASN A 41 21.83 -15.89 -18.19
CA ASN A 41 22.97 -15.49 -19.03
C ASN A 41 23.64 -14.17 -18.65
N SER A 42 23.76 -13.89 -17.36
CA SER A 42 24.38 -12.68 -16.82
C SER A 42 25.40 -12.99 -15.74
N SER A 43 26.25 -12.00 -15.37
CA SER A 43 27.21 -12.15 -14.29
C SER A 43 26.51 -12.44 -12.94
N LEU A 44 25.33 -11.85 -12.72
CA LEU A 44 24.50 -12.06 -11.55
C LEU A 44 23.09 -12.40 -11.98
N ASN A 45 22.67 -13.64 -11.77
CA ASN A 45 21.38 -14.14 -12.19
C ASN A 45 20.34 -14.10 -11.07
N ILE A 46 19.12 -13.65 -11.39
CA ILE A 46 17.97 -13.72 -10.49
C ILE A 46 17.33 -15.10 -10.63
N ILE A 47 17.53 -16.00 -9.65
CA ILE A 47 16.94 -17.34 -9.65
C ILE A 47 15.44 -17.29 -9.33
N SER A 48 15.07 -16.47 -8.36
CA SER A 48 13.67 -16.26 -8.00
C SER A 48 13.45 -14.91 -7.33
N HIS A 49 12.28 -14.34 -7.60
CA HIS A 49 11.79 -13.13 -6.99
C HIS A 49 10.33 -13.33 -6.59
N LYS A 50 9.99 -13.04 -5.34
CA LYS A 50 8.63 -13.19 -4.81
C LYS A 50 8.27 -12.00 -3.94
N TYR A 51 7.01 -11.59 -4.03
CA TYR A 51 6.42 -10.62 -3.09
C TYR A 51 5.84 -11.38 -1.89
N PHE A 52 6.15 -10.94 -0.69
CA PHE A 52 5.62 -11.48 0.54
C PHE A 52 5.22 -10.33 1.48
N GLN A 53 3.92 -10.09 1.65
CA GLN A 53 3.40 -8.90 2.31
C GLN A 53 3.95 -7.62 1.66
N ASP A 54 4.59 -6.76 2.45
CA ASP A 54 5.19 -5.50 1.97
C ASP A 54 6.67 -5.66 1.57
N LYS A 55 7.21 -6.90 1.58
CA LYS A 55 8.61 -7.21 1.29
C LYS A 55 8.77 -7.91 -0.05
N GLN A 56 9.99 -7.83 -0.56
CA GLN A 56 10.43 -8.60 -1.71
C GLN A 56 11.52 -9.58 -1.26
N LEU A 57 11.33 -10.86 -1.58
CA LEU A 57 12.29 -11.94 -1.32
C LEU A 57 12.96 -12.29 -2.64
N THR A 58 14.28 -12.20 -2.68
CA THR A 58 15.07 -12.45 -3.88
C THR A 58 16.15 -13.50 -3.63
N LYS A 59 16.26 -14.46 -4.55
CA LYS A 59 17.33 -15.44 -4.62
C LYS A 59 18.14 -15.22 -5.87
N ILE A 60 19.45 -15.10 -5.73
CA ILE A 60 20.37 -14.77 -6.83
C ILE A 60 21.50 -15.77 -6.88
N LYS A 61 22.10 -15.96 -8.09
CA LYS A 61 23.34 -16.71 -8.29
C LYS A 61 24.40 -15.75 -8.84
N TYR A 62 25.58 -15.78 -8.22
CA TYR A 62 26.76 -15.10 -8.72
C TYR A 62 27.92 -16.09 -8.72
N MET A 63 28.50 -16.34 -9.91
CA MET A 63 29.37 -17.52 -10.11
C MET A 63 28.63 -18.78 -9.63
N ASP A 64 29.26 -19.63 -8.83
CA ASP A 64 28.63 -20.86 -8.30
C ASP A 64 27.94 -20.71 -6.94
N LYS A 65 27.93 -19.50 -6.39
CA LYS A 65 27.33 -19.23 -5.06
C LYS A 65 25.93 -18.65 -5.17
N VAL A 66 25.05 -19.16 -4.32
CA VAL A 66 23.67 -18.73 -4.20
C VAL A 66 23.52 -17.85 -2.95
N TYR A 67 22.85 -16.71 -3.13
CA TYR A 67 22.56 -15.77 -2.05
C TYR A 67 21.07 -15.48 -1.98
N LYS A 68 20.59 -15.14 -0.79
CA LYS A 68 19.20 -14.75 -0.52
C LYS A 68 19.19 -13.45 0.25
N PHE A 69 18.27 -12.55 -0.08
CA PHE A 69 18.04 -11.34 0.69
C PHE A 69 16.57 -10.91 0.62
N GLN A 70 16.18 -10.05 1.52
CA GLN A 70 14.88 -9.40 1.52
C GLN A 70 15.05 -7.88 1.50
N THR A 71 14.08 -7.17 0.93
CA THR A 71 14.03 -5.71 0.94
C THR A 71 12.61 -5.19 1.12
N ASN A 72 12.49 -4.03 1.76
CA ASN A 72 11.23 -3.29 1.90
C ASN A 72 11.02 -2.26 0.78
N LEU A 73 11.98 -2.14 -0.15
CA LEU A 73 11.83 -1.24 -1.31
C LEU A 73 10.70 -1.75 -2.21
N ILE A 74 9.98 -0.84 -2.84
CA ILE A 74 8.80 -1.16 -3.66
C ILE A 74 9.19 -1.33 -5.12
N GLY A 75 8.70 -2.42 -5.74
CA GLY A 75 8.84 -2.72 -7.16
C GLY A 75 10.11 -3.49 -7.53
N LYS A 76 9.98 -4.40 -8.51
CA LYS A 76 11.09 -5.22 -9.05
C LYS A 76 12.23 -4.36 -9.60
N VAL A 77 11.93 -3.16 -10.09
CA VAL A 77 12.93 -2.19 -10.54
C VAL A 77 13.94 -1.84 -9.43
N GLN A 78 13.50 -1.75 -8.19
CA GLN A 78 14.41 -1.48 -7.06
C GLN A 78 15.27 -2.70 -6.73
N VAL A 79 14.79 -3.92 -6.94
CA VAL A 79 15.61 -5.13 -6.83
C VAL A 79 16.74 -5.08 -7.85
N LYS A 80 16.46 -4.75 -9.12
CA LYS A 80 17.49 -4.58 -10.15
C LYS A 80 18.53 -3.51 -9.76
N ASN A 81 18.08 -2.38 -9.21
CA ASN A 81 18.98 -1.33 -8.69
C ASN A 81 19.87 -1.86 -7.55
N ILE A 82 19.32 -2.63 -6.61
CA ILE A 82 20.09 -3.29 -5.54
C ILE A 82 21.15 -4.20 -6.14
N LEU A 83 20.81 -5.03 -7.13
CA LEU A 83 21.75 -5.98 -7.74
C LEU A 83 22.92 -5.26 -8.43
N MET A 84 22.64 -4.18 -9.17
CA MET A 84 23.68 -3.34 -9.76
C MET A 84 24.56 -2.69 -8.70
N ALA A 85 23.97 -2.21 -7.60
CA ALA A 85 24.71 -1.64 -6.46
C ALA A 85 25.56 -2.71 -5.75
N MET A 86 25.08 -3.96 -5.63
CA MET A 86 25.85 -5.09 -5.07
C MET A 86 27.09 -5.39 -5.92
N LEU A 87 26.96 -5.41 -7.25
CA LEU A 87 28.10 -5.60 -8.15
C LEU A 87 29.10 -4.44 -8.05
N ALA A 88 28.62 -3.19 -7.96
CA ALA A 88 29.48 -2.03 -7.76
C ALA A 88 30.23 -2.08 -6.43
N ALA A 89 29.56 -2.42 -5.34
CA ALA A 89 30.16 -2.58 -4.02
C ALA A 89 31.21 -3.70 -4.02
N LYS A 90 30.94 -4.82 -4.71
CA LYS A 90 31.91 -5.90 -4.86
C LYS A 90 33.15 -5.44 -5.63
N LYS A 91 33.00 -4.68 -6.70
CA LYS A 91 34.15 -4.09 -7.44
C LYS A 91 34.94 -3.08 -6.61
N SER A 92 34.33 -2.52 -5.57
CA SER A 92 34.97 -1.63 -4.59
C SER A 92 35.57 -2.38 -3.39
N GLY A 93 35.66 -3.72 -3.42
CA GLY A 93 36.33 -4.54 -2.42
C GLY A 93 35.42 -5.17 -1.35
N LEU A 94 34.10 -4.88 -1.37
CA LEU A 94 33.17 -5.49 -0.40
C LEU A 94 32.75 -6.90 -0.84
N SER A 95 32.58 -7.80 0.11
CA SER A 95 31.99 -9.13 -0.15
C SER A 95 30.45 -9.04 -0.24
N PHE A 96 29.82 -9.95 -1.01
CA PHE A 96 28.34 -10.04 -1.03
C PHE A 96 27.75 -10.29 0.35
N LYS A 97 28.41 -11.04 1.23
CA LYS A 97 27.95 -11.27 2.60
C LYS A 97 27.83 -9.96 3.39
N GLN A 98 28.81 -9.07 3.28
CA GLN A 98 28.77 -7.73 3.90
C GLN A 98 27.63 -6.87 3.30
N VAL A 99 27.48 -6.86 1.98
CA VAL A 99 26.43 -6.06 1.34
C VAL A 99 25.04 -6.58 1.70
N ILE A 100 24.82 -7.90 1.67
CA ILE A 100 23.52 -8.53 2.00
C ILE A 100 23.11 -8.22 3.44
N SER A 101 24.05 -8.17 4.38
CA SER A 101 23.75 -7.89 5.80
C SER A 101 23.12 -6.52 6.08
N VAL A 102 23.11 -5.61 5.09
CA VAL A 102 22.57 -4.25 5.22
C VAL A 102 21.35 -3.98 4.32
N ILE A 103 21.03 -4.88 3.37
CA ILE A 103 19.99 -4.62 2.37
C ILE A 103 18.60 -4.38 2.99
N ASP A 104 18.24 -5.10 4.04
CA ASP A 104 16.96 -4.95 4.73
C ASP A 104 16.79 -3.59 5.42
N ARG A 105 17.89 -2.89 5.68
CA ARG A 105 17.95 -1.55 6.30
C ARG A 105 18.00 -0.43 5.28
N ILE A 106 18.16 -0.73 3.98
CA ILE A 106 18.19 0.29 2.92
C ILE A 106 16.84 0.97 2.84
N LYS A 107 16.85 2.29 2.96
CA LYS A 107 15.67 3.14 2.79
C LYS A 107 15.47 3.51 1.31
N PRO A 108 14.22 3.73 0.86
CA PRO A 108 13.98 4.23 -0.50
C PRO A 108 14.66 5.58 -0.73
N VAL A 109 15.13 5.79 -1.93
CA VAL A 109 15.56 7.13 -2.38
C VAL A 109 14.35 8.05 -2.39
N SER A 110 14.51 9.27 -1.89
CA SER A 110 13.41 10.23 -1.80
C SER A 110 12.70 10.44 -3.13
N GLY A 111 11.37 10.22 -3.12
CA GLY A 111 10.52 10.34 -4.31
C GLY A 111 10.76 9.29 -5.39
N ARG A 112 11.23 8.10 -5.04
CA ARG A 112 11.40 6.95 -5.94
C ARG A 112 10.69 5.72 -5.39
N LEU A 113 9.46 5.47 -5.82
CA LEU A 113 8.56 4.43 -5.30
C LEU A 113 8.55 4.39 -3.77
N GLU A 114 8.53 5.58 -3.17
CA GLU A 114 8.69 5.76 -1.75
C GLU A 114 7.34 5.76 -1.03
N GLN A 115 7.14 4.85 -0.09
CA GLN A 115 5.96 4.90 0.78
C GLN A 115 6.09 6.05 1.77
N ILE A 116 5.14 6.97 1.75
CA ILE A 116 5.09 8.14 2.61
C ILE A 116 4.09 7.91 3.74
N GLY A 117 4.61 7.88 4.97
CA GLY A 117 3.77 7.75 6.16
C GLY A 117 3.03 6.42 6.26
N ILE A 118 2.22 6.30 7.31
CA ILE A 118 1.39 5.13 7.60
C ILE A 118 -0.06 5.58 7.78
N ILE A 119 -0.99 4.95 7.05
CA ILE A 119 -2.42 5.18 7.21
C ILE A 119 -3.03 4.03 8.00
N LYS A 120 -3.79 4.36 9.04
CA LYS A 120 -4.40 3.40 9.97
C LYS A 120 -5.44 2.45 9.36
N ASN A 121 -5.80 2.61 8.10
CA ASN A 121 -6.69 1.71 7.37
C ASN A 121 -5.95 0.79 6.39
N ASN A 122 -4.65 0.58 6.59
CA ASN A 122 -3.79 -0.24 5.74
C ASN A 122 -3.72 0.16 4.26
N SER A 123 -4.15 1.39 3.92
CA SER A 123 -3.89 1.94 2.59
C SER A 123 -2.48 2.53 2.52
N LYS A 124 -1.93 2.61 1.31
CA LYS A 124 -0.55 3.05 1.08
C LYS A 124 -0.54 4.31 0.23
N VAL A 125 0.36 5.22 0.53
CA VAL A 125 0.64 6.39 -0.30
C VAL A 125 2.08 6.30 -0.79
N ILE A 126 2.23 6.25 -2.09
CA ILE A 126 3.53 6.11 -2.76
C ILE A 126 3.83 7.43 -3.48
N LEU A 127 5.03 7.95 -3.27
CA LEU A 127 5.55 9.13 -3.95
C LEU A 127 6.59 8.70 -4.98
N ASP A 128 6.43 9.19 -6.23
CA ASP A 128 7.38 8.90 -7.30
C ASP A 128 7.63 10.10 -8.21
N TYR A 129 8.80 10.15 -8.80
CA TYR A 129 9.21 11.20 -9.76
C TYR A 129 8.77 10.91 -11.19
N ALA A 130 8.05 9.84 -11.46
CA ALA A 130 7.62 9.42 -12.80
C ALA A 130 6.87 10.55 -13.52
N HIS A 131 7.54 11.18 -14.50
CA HIS A 131 7.06 12.31 -15.30
C HIS A 131 7.19 12.08 -16.81
N THR A 132 7.54 10.85 -17.22
CA THR A 132 7.56 10.37 -18.59
C THR A 132 6.61 9.18 -18.76
N PRO A 133 6.14 8.85 -19.98
CA PRO A 133 5.29 7.70 -20.21
C PRO A 133 5.87 6.39 -19.68
N ASP A 134 7.12 6.08 -20.05
CA ASP A 134 7.78 4.83 -19.66
C ASP A 134 7.97 4.71 -18.13
N ALA A 135 8.39 5.82 -17.48
CA ALA A 135 8.52 5.85 -16.03
C ALA A 135 7.18 5.65 -15.33
N LEU A 136 6.11 6.29 -15.82
CA LEU A 136 4.78 6.16 -15.25
C LEU A 136 4.25 4.73 -15.43
N GLN A 137 4.40 4.15 -16.62
CA GLN A 137 4.00 2.78 -16.91
C GLN A 137 4.73 1.79 -16.00
N THR A 138 6.06 1.88 -15.97
CA THR A 138 6.91 1.03 -15.11
C THR A 138 6.52 1.14 -13.65
N CYS A 139 6.32 2.37 -13.12
CA CYS A 139 5.91 2.60 -11.75
C CYS A 139 4.57 1.90 -11.43
N LEU A 140 3.54 2.12 -12.26
CA LEU A 140 2.22 1.54 -12.08
C LEU A 140 2.21 0.01 -12.22
N GLN A 141 2.98 -0.55 -13.16
CA GLN A 141 3.14 -2.00 -13.31
C GLN A 141 3.78 -2.63 -12.07
N ASN A 142 4.87 -2.05 -11.55
CA ASN A 142 5.50 -2.52 -10.31
C ASN A 142 4.53 -2.50 -9.12
N LEU A 143 3.68 -1.47 -9.00
CA LEU A 143 2.66 -1.41 -7.95
C LEU A 143 1.59 -2.50 -8.12
N LYS A 144 1.12 -2.75 -9.35
CA LYS A 144 0.15 -3.83 -9.64
C LYS A 144 0.71 -5.22 -9.35
N GLU A 145 1.97 -5.45 -9.67
CA GLU A 145 2.64 -6.74 -9.42
C GLU A 145 2.84 -7.01 -7.93
N GLN A 146 3.31 -6.00 -7.19
CA GLN A 146 3.59 -6.16 -5.76
C GLN A 146 2.32 -6.20 -4.91
N PHE A 147 1.32 -5.42 -5.26
CA PHE A 147 0.09 -5.27 -4.49
C PHE A 147 -1.12 -5.81 -5.25
N ARG A 148 -1.06 -7.06 -5.64
CA ARG A 148 -2.10 -7.73 -6.44
C ARG A 148 -3.47 -7.62 -5.78
N GLY A 149 -4.49 -7.30 -6.59
CA GLY A 149 -5.88 -7.17 -6.14
C GLY A 149 -6.22 -5.84 -5.45
N GLN A 150 -5.24 -4.98 -5.15
CA GLN A 150 -5.49 -3.66 -4.59
C GLN A 150 -5.81 -2.65 -5.70
N LYS A 151 -6.77 -1.76 -5.44
CA LYS A 151 -7.11 -0.67 -6.37
C LYS A 151 -6.06 0.44 -6.28
N ILE A 152 -5.69 0.98 -7.45
CA ILE A 152 -4.69 2.04 -7.56
C ILE A 152 -5.38 3.33 -7.98
N SER A 153 -5.19 4.38 -7.18
CA SER A 153 -5.51 5.77 -7.52
C SER A 153 -4.23 6.53 -7.84
N ILE A 154 -4.31 7.53 -8.74
CA ILE A 154 -3.14 8.35 -9.08
C ILE A 154 -3.48 9.84 -9.02
N VAL A 155 -2.53 10.65 -8.51
CA VAL A 155 -2.48 12.11 -8.66
C VAL A 155 -1.29 12.46 -9.53
N PHE A 156 -1.49 13.11 -10.67
CA PHE A 156 -0.38 13.56 -11.51
C PHE A 156 -0.77 14.72 -12.43
N GLY A 157 0.23 15.37 -12.96
CA GLY A 157 0.15 16.37 -14.01
C GLY A 157 1.33 16.26 -14.97
N CYS A 158 1.44 17.19 -15.91
CA CYS A 158 2.59 17.30 -16.80
C CYS A 158 3.16 18.73 -16.75
N GLY A 159 4.48 18.84 -16.94
CA GLY A 159 5.15 20.12 -17.06
C GLY A 159 4.85 20.82 -18.40
N GLY A 160 4.79 22.15 -18.35
CA GLY A 160 4.80 23.01 -19.52
C GLY A 160 6.20 23.23 -20.08
N ASN A 161 6.32 23.81 -21.27
CA ASN A 161 7.58 24.04 -22.01
C ASN A 161 8.42 22.75 -22.12
N ARG A 162 7.75 21.62 -22.36
CA ARG A 162 8.32 20.30 -22.51
C ARG A 162 7.58 19.54 -23.60
N ASP A 163 8.03 18.34 -23.91
CA ASP A 163 7.36 17.46 -24.86
C ASP A 163 5.87 17.32 -24.56
N GLN A 164 5.02 17.81 -25.49
CA GLN A 164 3.58 17.80 -25.36
C GLN A 164 2.96 16.45 -25.72
N SER A 165 3.63 15.66 -26.58
CA SER A 165 3.13 14.37 -27.07
C SER A 165 2.92 13.38 -25.92
N LYS A 166 3.75 13.45 -24.90
CA LYS A 166 3.67 12.59 -23.72
C LYS A 166 2.38 12.72 -22.92
N ARG A 167 1.69 13.87 -22.98
CA ARG A 167 0.48 14.16 -22.17
C ARG A 167 -0.64 13.16 -22.45
N LEU A 168 -0.92 12.96 -23.74
CA LEU A 168 -1.93 12.01 -24.19
C LEU A 168 -1.57 10.57 -23.83
N VAL A 169 -0.29 10.19 -23.98
CA VAL A 169 0.22 8.85 -23.69
C VAL A 169 0.15 8.56 -22.19
N MET A 170 0.56 9.51 -21.34
CA MET A 170 0.46 9.37 -19.88
C MET A 170 -0.99 9.27 -19.42
N GLY A 171 -1.91 10.02 -20.04
CA GLY A 171 -3.35 9.89 -19.80
C GLY A 171 -3.87 8.49 -20.13
N LYS A 172 -3.49 7.93 -21.29
CA LYS A 172 -3.85 6.55 -21.70
C LYS A 172 -3.32 5.51 -20.72
N ILE A 173 -2.05 5.62 -20.31
CA ILE A 173 -1.43 4.71 -19.33
C ILE A 173 -2.19 4.74 -18.00
N ALA A 174 -2.48 5.94 -17.48
CA ALA A 174 -3.25 6.08 -16.24
C ALA A 174 -4.67 5.49 -16.37
N ASN A 175 -5.36 5.70 -17.51
CA ASN A 175 -6.68 5.13 -17.75
C ASN A 175 -6.68 3.59 -17.74
N THR A 176 -5.65 2.97 -18.27
CA THR A 176 -5.50 1.50 -18.34
C THR A 176 -5.12 0.90 -17.00
N LEU A 177 -4.24 1.56 -16.24
CA LEU A 177 -3.61 0.96 -15.06
C LEU A 177 -4.21 1.43 -13.73
N CYS A 178 -5.03 2.50 -13.71
CA CYS A 178 -5.58 3.04 -12.48
C CYS A 178 -7.12 2.94 -12.42
N ASP A 179 -7.64 2.82 -11.21
CA ASP A 179 -9.08 2.80 -10.91
C ASP A 179 -9.66 4.21 -10.71
N ARG A 180 -8.84 5.16 -10.22
CA ARG A 180 -9.21 6.57 -10.03
C ARG A 180 -8.04 7.48 -10.38
N ILE A 181 -8.32 8.57 -11.07
CA ILE A 181 -7.31 9.47 -11.62
C ILE A 181 -7.65 10.90 -11.21
N TYR A 182 -6.69 11.59 -10.59
CA TYR A 182 -6.76 12.99 -10.22
C TYR A 182 -5.76 13.76 -11.05
N ILE A 183 -6.25 14.56 -12.00
CA ILE A 183 -5.42 15.41 -12.87
C ILE A 183 -5.27 16.78 -12.23
N THR A 184 -4.03 17.23 -12.11
CA THR A 184 -3.68 18.47 -11.43
C THR A 184 -2.52 19.19 -12.13
N ASP A 185 -2.19 20.40 -11.68
CA ASP A 185 -1.01 21.10 -12.16
C ASP A 185 0.28 20.46 -11.63
N ASP A 186 1.30 20.41 -12.47
CA ASP A 186 2.68 20.05 -12.10
C ASP A 186 3.52 21.34 -12.06
N ASN A 187 4.35 21.57 -13.07
CA ASN A 187 5.08 22.83 -13.32
C ASN A 187 4.62 23.39 -14.67
N PRO A 188 3.50 24.15 -14.74
CA PRO A 188 2.98 24.65 -16.01
C PRO A 188 3.93 25.60 -16.73
N ARG A 189 4.82 26.27 -16.02
CA ARG A 189 5.70 27.30 -16.53
C ARG A 189 4.92 28.39 -17.27
N ASP A 190 5.30 28.70 -18.52
CA ASP A 190 4.67 29.73 -19.32
C ASP A 190 3.44 29.21 -20.12
N GLU A 191 3.16 27.89 -20.09
CA GLU A 191 1.99 27.34 -20.77
C GLU A 191 0.72 27.49 -19.90
N ASN A 192 -0.42 27.59 -20.58
CA ASN A 192 -1.73 27.61 -19.92
C ASN A 192 -2.00 26.26 -19.20
N PRO A 193 -2.11 26.23 -17.86
CA PRO A 193 -2.28 25.00 -17.09
C PRO A 193 -3.52 24.19 -17.50
N LYS A 194 -4.62 24.88 -17.84
CA LYS A 194 -5.87 24.26 -18.28
C LYS A 194 -5.67 23.45 -19.57
N LYS A 195 -4.95 24.00 -20.57
CA LYS A 195 -4.65 23.30 -21.82
C LYS A 195 -3.81 22.04 -21.57
N ILE A 196 -2.87 22.08 -20.61
CA ILE A 196 -2.07 20.91 -20.23
C ILE A 196 -2.97 19.81 -19.65
N ARG A 197 -3.86 20.15 -18.70
CA ARG A 197 -4.78 19.18 -18.09
C ARG A 197 -5.76 18.60 -19.10
N GLU A 198 -6.30 19.41 -20.00
CA GLU A 198 -7.18 18.98 -21.09
C GLU A 198 -6.48 17.98 -22.02
N ALA A 199 -5.23 18.22 -22.38
CA ALA A 199 -4.44 17.32 -23.21
C ALA A 199 -4.23 15.95 -22.54
N ILE A 200 -3.99 15.91 -21.24
CA ILE A 200 -3.87 14.67 -20.47
C ILE A 200 -5.21 13.90 -20.46
N LYS A 201 -6.34 14.61 -20.29
CA LYS A 201 -7.66 14.01 -20.11
C LYS A 201 -8.24 13.40 -21.39
N LYS A 202 -7.79 13.77 -22.58
CA LYS A 202 -8.37 13.34 -23.87
C LYS A 202 -8.60 11.84 -24.02
N LYS A 203 -7.77 11.00 -23.39
CA LYS A 203 -7.85 9.52 -23.44
C LYS A 203 -8.18 8.87 -22.10
N ILE A 204 -8.77 9.64 -21.19
CA ILE A 204 -9.18 9.13 -19.87
C ILE A 204 -10.72 9.04 -19.82
N ASN A 205 -11.22 7.91 -19.33
CA ASN A 205 -12.65 7.75 -19.10
C ASN A 205 -13.13 8.73 -18.03
N LYS A 206 -14.16 9.52 -18.35
CA LYS A 206 -14.73 10.57 -17.48
C LYS A 206 -15.14 10.04 -16.11
N SER A 207 -15.65 8.81 -16.02
CA SER A 207 -16.06 8.18 -14.75
C SER A 207 -14.91 7.92 -13.78
N LYS A 208 -13.68 7.76 -14.28
CA LYS A 208 -12.47 7.55 -13.48
C LYS A 208 -11.74 8.84 -13.14
N CYS A 209 -12.00 9.93 -13.86
CA CYS A 209 -11.20 11.15 -13.84
C CYS A 209 -11.85 12.25 -12.99
N LEU A 210 -11.05 12.88 -12.16
CA LEU A 210 -11.38 14.12 -11.49
C LEU A 210 -10.27 15.14 -11.75
N GLU A 211 -10.63 16.29 -12.31
CA GLU A 211 -9.71 17.39 -12.50
C GLU A 211 -9.76 18.35 -11.32
N ILE A 212 -8.63 18.59 -10.69
CA ILE A 212 -8.45 19.52 -9.58
C ILE A 212 -7.17 20.32 -9.86
N PRO A 213 -7.27 21.57 -10.32
CA PRO A 213 -6.11 22.39 -10.69
C PRO A 213 -5.08 22.52 -9.58
N ASP A 214 -5.51 22.86 -8.37
CA ASP A 214 -4.64 22.97 -7.21
C ASP A 214 -4.14 21.58 -6.76
N ARG A 215 -2.82 21.41 -6.76
CA ARG A 215 -2.17 20.14 -6.45
C ARG A 215 -2.32 19.74 -4.98
N SER A 216 -2.34 20.71 -4.06
CA SER A 216 -2.59 20.43 -2.64
C SER A 216 -4.00 19.88 -2.42
N GLU A 217 -5.00 20.52 -3.03
CA GLU A 217 -6.39 20.06 -2.96
C GLU A 217 -6.58 18.71 -3.69
N ALA A 218 -5.88 18.47 -4.81
CA ALA A 218 -5.90 17.17 -5.49
C ALA A 218 -5.37 16.03 -4.58
N ILE A 219 -4.23 16.25 -3.92
CA ILE A 219 -3.66 15.28 -2.96
C ILE A 219 -4.61 15.08 -1.78
N LYS A 220 -5.17 16.15 -1.22
CA LYS A 220 -6.12 16.10 -0.11
C LYS A 220 -7.38 15.31 -0.49
N LYS A 221 -7.95 15.56 -1.66
CA LYS A 221 -9.12 14.84 -2.18
C LYS A 221 -8.82 13.36 -2.41
N ALA A 222 -7.71 13.04 -3.07
CA ALA A 222 -7.28 11.67 -3.33
C ALA A 222 -7.06 10.87 -2.03
N LEU A 223 -6.42 11.48 -1.01
CA LEU A 223 -6.25 10.87 0.31
C LEU A 223 -7.59 10.71 1.05
N SER A 224 -8.50 11.68 0.93
CA SER A 224 -9.85 11.56 1.50
C SER A 224 -10.61 10.36 0.92
N ASP A 225 -10.56 10.19 -0.40
CA ASP A 225 -11.25 9.13 -1.14
C ASP A 225 -10.59 7.76 -1.01
N LEU A 226 -9.35 7.69 -0.50
CA LEU A 226 -8.56 6.47 -0.41
C LEU A 226 -9.17 5.49 0.58
N LYS A 227 -9.65 4.34 0.08
CA LYS A 227 -10.31 3.28 0.85
C LYS A 227 -9.30 2.29 1.44
N ILE A 228 -9.78 1.46 2.38
CA ILE A 228 -9.00 0.40 3.04
C ILE A 228 -8.21 -0.43 2.03
N GLY A 229 -6.91 -0.61 2.32
CA GLY A 229 -6.01 -1.46 1.55
C GLY A 229 -5.68 -0.96 0.14
N ASN A 230 -6.24 0.18 -0.31
CA ASN A 230 -5.95 0.73 -1.64
C ASN A 230 -4.65 1.53 -1.66
N ILE A 231 -4.15 1.78 -2.86
CA ILE A 231 -2.91 2.50 -3.09
C ILE A 231 -3.21 3.85 -3.74
N LEU A 232 -2.54 4.88 -3.27
CA LEU A 232 -2.45 6.18 -3.92
C LEU A 232 -1.02 6.41 -4.39
N LEU A 233 -0.84 6.56 -5.70
CA LEU A 233 0.39 7.06 -6.29
C LEU A 233 0.29 8.57 -6.48
N VAL A 234 1.25 9.32 -5.95
CA VAL A 234 1.44 10.74 -6.26
C VAL A 234 2.70 10.84 -7.13
N ALA A 235 2.54 11.21 -8.40
CA ALA A 235 3.59 11.13 -9.40
C ALA A 235 3.91 12.49 -10.04
N GLY A 236 5.13 12.59 -10.55
CA GLY A 236 5.64 13.73 -11.33
C GLY A 236 6.71 14.53 -10.63
N LYS A 237 6.45 15.00 -9.42
CA LYS A 237 7.37 15.90 -8.68
C LYS A 237 8.38 15.17 -7.78
N GLY A 238 8.03 14.02 -7.24
CA GLY A 238 8.92 13.25 -6.36
C GLY A 238 9.49 14.08 -5.23
N HIS A 239 10.80 14.36 -5.29
CA HIS A 239 11.54 15.12 -4.26
C HIS A 239 11.54 16.64 -4.47
N GLU A 240 10.91 17.16 -5.53
CA GLU A 240 10.85 18.60 -5.79
C GLU A 240 10.15 19.36 -4.67
N ASN A 241 10.67 20.54 -4.34
CA ASN A 241 10.16 21.43 -3.29
C ASN A 241 9.57 22.73 -3.82
N THR A 242 9.36 22.84 -5.13
CA THR A 242 8.80 24.03 -5.77
C THR A 242 7.78 23.65 -6.84
N GLN A 243 6.84 24.53 -7.11
CA GLN A 243 5.92 24.49 -8.25
C GLN A 243 6.11 25.75 -9.08
N ASP A 244 6.37 25.55 -10.38
CA ASP A 244 6.80 26.59 -11.30
C ASP A 244 5.64 27.00 -12.24
N TYR A 245 5.18 28.24 -12.11
CA TYR A 245 4.18 28.90 -12.96
C TYR A 245 4.80 30.03 -13.79
N GLY A 246 6.02 29.85 -14.29
CA GLY A 246 6.75 30.85 -15.06
C GLY A 246 7.26 31.99 -14.17
N LYS A 247 6.62 33.15 -14.26
CA LYS A 247 6.98 34.31 -13.43
C LYS A 247 6.82 34.06 -11.92
N ASN A 248 5.97 33.11 -11.53
CA ASN A 248 5.66 32.79 -10.13
C ASN A 248 6.14 31.38 -9.76
N LYS A 249 7.18 31.29 -8.95
CA LYS A 249 7.66 30.04 -8.40
C LYS A 249 7.22 29.92 -6.94
N LYS A 250 6.40 28.92 -6.63
CA LYS A 250 5.85 28.69 -5.29
C LYS A 250 6.62 27.61 -4.56
N SER A 251 6.85 27.76 -3.26
CA SER A 251 7.32 26.67 -2.41
C SER A 251 6.19 25.64 -2.29
N PHE A 252 6.46 24.39 -2.68
CA PHE A 252 5.48 23.31 -2.67
C PHE A 252 6.18 21.94 -2.59
N SER A 253 5.69 21.04 -1.79
CA SER A 253 6.23 19.69 -1.68
C SER A 253 5.11 18.67 -1.53
N ASP A 254 5.04 17.72 -2.48
CA ASP A 254 4.11 16.59 -2.42
C ASP A 254 4.24 15.85 -1.08
N ARG A 255 5.46 15.59 -0.62
CA ARG A 255 5.74 14.92 0.66
C ARG A 255 5.09 15.64 1.85
N LYS A 256 5.26 16.96 1.95
CA LYS A 256 4.69 17.76 3.06
C LYS A 256 3.17 17.70 3.03
N GLU A 257 2.54 17.86 1.85
CA GLU A 257 1.08 17.78 1.70
C GLU A 257 0.53 16.38 2.00
N ILE A 258 1.20 15.33 1.56
CA ILE A 258 0.84 13.95 1.87
C ILE A 258 0.87 13.72 3.39
N LEU A 259 1.97 14.03 4.07
CA LEU A 259 2.10 13.81 5.52
C LEU A 259 1.06 14.60 6.33
N LYS A 260 0.81 15.86 5.98
CA LYS A 260 -0.24 16.70 6.59
C LYS A 260 -1.62 16.03 6.49
N ASN A 261 -1.98 15.56 5.30
CA ASN A 261 -3.29 14.96 5.05
C ASN A 261 -3.41 13.54 5.63
N ILE A 262 -2.32 12.74 5.69
CA ILE A 262 -2.28 11.47 6.42
C ILE A 262 -2.56 11.70 7.90
N LYS A 263 -1.96 12.71 8.52
CA LYS A 263 -2.20 13.05 9.94
C LYS A 263 -3.68 13.36 10.20
N ILE A 264 -4.32 14.14 9.31
CA ILE A 264 -5.76 14.46 9.39
C ILE A 264 -6.60 13.19 9.23
N LYS A 265 -6.32 12.35 8.22
CA LYS A 265 -7.03 11.09 7.97
C LYS A 265 -6.90 10.15 9.16
N ASN A 266 -5.70 9.97 9.70
CA ASN A 266 -5.45 9.12 10.85
C ASN A 266 -6.17 9.59 12.12
N LYS A 267 -6.26 10.91 12.34
CA LYS A 267 -7.06 11.47 13.45
C LYS A 267 -8.54 11.12 13.30
N LYS A 268 -9.10 11.25 12.10
CA LYS A 268 -10.50 10.89 11.81
C LYS A 268 -10.73 9.38 12.00
N LEU A 269 -9.82 8.52 11.50
CA LEU A 269 -9.90 7.07 11.68
C LEU A 269 -9.80 6.66 13.15
N SER A 270 -8.97 7.31 13.96
CA SER A 270 -8.82 7.01 15.38
C SER A 270 -10.00 7.42 16.24
N ALA A 271 -10.78 8.40 15.82
CA ALA A 271 -11.90 8.93 16.63
C ALA A 271 -12.98 7.86 16.91
N ASN A 272 -13.19 6.91 16.01
CA ASN A 272 -14.02 5.72 16.21
C ASN A 272 -13.59 4.62 15.23
N ILE A 273 -12.46 3.98 15.53
CA ILE A 273 -11.82 3.05 14.57
C ILE A 273 -12.74 1.88 14.18
N LYS A 274 -13.47 1.31 15.14
CA LYS A 274 -14.40 0.19 14.88
C LYS A 274 -15.49 0.61 13.89
N LEU A 275 -16.16 1.73 14.14
CA LEU A 275 -17.20 2.24 13.27
C LEU A 275 -16.69 2.61 11.88
N ASN A 276 -15.53 3.26 11.81
CA ASN A 276 -14.93 3.67 10.53
C ASN A 276 -14.56 2.47 9.66
N ILE A 277 -13.97 1.43 10.25
CA ILE A 277 -13.65 0.19 9.54
C ILE A 277 -14.92 -0.50 9.04
N LEU A 278 -15.95 -0.62 9.89
CA LEU A 278 -17.22 -1.25 9.50
C LEU A 278 -17.92 -0.50 8.35
N LYS A 279 -17.95 0.84 8.41
CA LYS A 279 -18.51 1.66 7.32
C LYS A 279 -17.75 1.47 6.01
N GLU A 280 -16.43 1.51 6.09
CA GLU A 280 -15.58 1.41 4.91
C GLU A 280 -15.70 0.04 4.22
N ILE A 281 -15.72 -1.06 5.00
CA ILE A 281 -15.85 -2.42 4.47
C ILE A 281 -17.25 -2.67 3.90
N SER A 282 -18.29 -2.18 4.58
CA SER A 282 -19.68 -2.41 4.17
C SER A 282 -20.15 -1.51 3.04
N GLY A 283 -19.46 -0.38 2.82
CA GLY A 283 -19.91 0.68 1.91
C GLY A 283 -21.21 1.36 2.36
N SER A 284 -21.66 1.13 3.59
CA SER A 284 -22.96 1.60 4.09
C SER A 284 -22.88 3.04 4.61
N ASN A 285 -23.65 3.92 3.99
CA ASN A 285 -23.85 5.29 4.45
C ASN A 285 -24.96 5.44 5.51
N LYS A 286 -25.71 4.35 5.80
CA LYS A 286 -26.85 4.36 6.72
C LYS A 286 -26.47 4.26 8.20
N ILE A 287 -25.22 4.04 8.52
CA ILE A 287 -24.75 3.92 9.91
C ILE A 287 -24.55 5.32 10.49
N PRO A 288 -25.23 5.67 11.62
CA PRO A 288 -25.10 6.98 12.24
C PRO A 288 -23.67 7.30 12.65
N LEU A 289 -23.22 8.55 12.42
CA LEU A 289 -21.84 8.99 12.67
C LEU A 289 -21.42 8.92 14.17
N LYS A 290 -22.40 9.06 15.08
CA LYS A 290 -22.17 9.06 16.53
C LYS A 290 -22.30 7.68 17.18
N THR A 291 -22.44 6.59 16.39
CA THR A 291 -22.57 5.23 16.92
C THR A 291 -21.30 4.80 17.66
N LYS A 292 -21.43 4.48 18.95
CA LYS A 292 -20.34 3.91 19.75
C LYS A 292 -20.39 2.39 19.70
N ILE A 293 -19.24 1.73 19.56
CA ILE A 293 -19.12 0.27 19.53
C ILE A 293 -18.10 -0.17 20.57
N LYS A 294 -18.55 -0.97 21.57
CA LYS A 294 -17.69 -1.51 22.62
C LYS A 294 -17.14 -2.89 22.25
N HIS A 295 -17.98 -3.90 22.31
CA HIS A 295 -17.61 -5.29 22.07
C HIS A 295 -18.47 -5.90 20.97
N ALA A 296 -18.01 -7.04 20.43
CA ALA A 296 -18.75 -7.84 19.45
C ALA A 296 -19.27 -9.12 20.09
N SER A 297 -20.49 -9.53 19.74
CA SER A 297 -21.04 -10.83 20.11
C SER A 297 -21.82 -11.45 18.96
N ILE A 298 -21.88 -12.77 18.96
CA ILE A 298 -22.75 -13.62 18.12
C ILE A 298 -23.90 -14.23 18.92
N ASN A 299 -23.93 -13.96 20.24
CA ASN A 299 -24.99 -14.43 21.15
C ASN A 299 -25.82 -13.21 21.61
N SER A 300 -27.09 -13.16 21.18
CA SER A 300 -28.02 -12.08 21.54
C SER A 300 -28.18 -11.90 23.04
N LYS A 301 -28.11 -13.00 23.82
CA LYS A 301 -28.25 -12.98 25.29
C LYS A 301 -27.08 -12.33 26.00
N GLU A 302 -25.89 -12.24 25.41
CA GLU A 302 -24.68 -11.64 25.96
C GLU A 302 -24.49 -10.17 25.58
N ILE A 303 -25.36 -9.63 24.73
CA ILE A 303 -25.31 -8.24 24.26
C ILE A 303 -25.53 -7.27 25.43
N LYS A 304 -24.66 -6.27 25.49
CA LYS A 304 -24.73 -5.12 26.41
C LYS A 304 -24.83 -3.80 25.63
N LYS A 305 -25.08 -2.72 26.34
CA LYS A 305 -25.21 -1.36 25.76
C LYS A 305 -23.96 -0.98 24.93
N ASN A 306 -24.18 -0.58 23.71
CA ASN A 306 -23.18 -0.20 22.71
C ASN A 306 -22.37 -1.38 22.12
N ASP A 307 -22.80 -2.62 22.27
CA ASP A 307 -22.20 -3.75 21.56
C ASP A 307 -22.70 -3.84 20.11
N ILE A 308 -21.95 -4.55 19.27
CA ILE A 308 -22.37 -4.94 17.94
C ILE A 308 -22.72 -6.44 17.91
N PHE A 309 -23.86 -6.76 17.34
CA PHE A 309 -24.31 -8.13 17.18
C PHE A 309 -24.05 -8.61 15.75
N PHE A 310 -23.38 -9.75 15.59
CA PHE A 310 -23.19 -10.42 14.31
C PHE A 310 -24.19 -11.56 14.18
N ALA A 311 -25.23 -11.37 13.38
CA ALA A 311 -26.29 -12.36 13.14
C ALA A 311 -25.78 -13.46 12.19
N ILE A 312 -25.05 -14.43 12.74
CA ILE A 312 -24.48 -15.54 11.97
C ILE A 312 -25.51 -16.63 11.75
N LYS A 313 -25.67 -17.06 10.50
CA LYS A 313 -26.47 -18.25 10.17
C LYS A 313 -25.61 -19.50 10.37
N GLY A 314 -25.94 -20.27 11.39
CA GLY A 314 -25.34 -21.58 11.69
C GLY A 314 -26.10 -22.75 11.05
N LYS A 315 -25.61 -23.97 11.29
CA LYS A 315 -26.32 -25.18 10.81
C LYS A 315 -27.72 -25.36 11.47
N ASN A 316 -27.78 -25.15 12.79
CA ASN A 316 -29.00 -25.45 13.59
C ASN A 316 -29.75 -24.19 14.05
N ARG A 317 -29.15 -22.99 13.92
CA ARG A 317 -29.79 -21.74 14.35
C ARG A 317 -29.44 -20.61 13.39
N ASP A 318 -30.42 -19.77 13.08
CA ASP A 318 -30.21 -18.55 12.31
C ASP A 318 -30.15 -17.34 13.24
N GLY A 319 -28.98 -16.72 13.34
CA GLY A 319 -28.77 -15.52 14.15
C GLY A 319 -29.67 -14.34 13.77
N ASN A 320 -30.18 -14.32 12.54
CA ASN A 320 -31.09 -13.27 12.07
C ASN A 320 -32.42 -13.24 12.82
N LEU A 321 -32.84 -14.35 13.42
CA LEU A 321 -34.04 -14.41 14.25
C LEU A 321 -33.92 -13.60 15.55
N PHE A 322 -32.70 -13.39 16.02
CA PHE A 322 -32.39 -12.73 17.30
C PHE A 322 -32.03 -11.24 17.19
N VAL A 323 -32.19 -10.63 16.01
CA VAL A 323 -31.86 -9.23 15.76
C VAL A 323 -32.68 -8.29 16.67
N LYS A 324 -33.98 -8.54 16.79
CA LYS A 324 -34.87 -7.74 17.67
C LYS A 324 -34.44 -7.84 19.13
N GLU A 325 -34.10 -9.03 19.61
CA GLU A 325 -33.60 -9.26 20.96
C GLU A 325 -32.28 -8.53 21.21
N ALA A 326 -31.35 -8.60 20.27
CA ALA A 326 -30.06 -7.89 20.38
C ALA A 326 -30.25 -6.39 20.51
N PHE A 327 -31.16 -5.77 19.75
CA PHE A 327 -31.47 -4.34 19.91
C PHE A 327 -32.14 -4.04 21.25
N LYS A 328 -33.08 -4.88 21.71
CA LYS A 328 -33.72 -4.72 23.03
C LYS A 328 -32.70 -4.75 24.17
N ARG A 329 -31.63 -5.55 24.03
CA ARG A 329 -30.53 -5.63 25.01
C ARG A 329 -29.49 -4.53 24.88
N GLY A 330 -29.62 -3.64 23.90
CA GLY A 330 -28.76 -2.45 23.75
C GLY A 330 -27.69 -2.53 22.67
N ALA A 331 -27.81 -3.43 21.71
CA ALA A 331 -26.92 -3.41 20.53
C ALA A 331 -27.01 -2.05 19.84
N SER A 332 -25.85 -1.46 19.57
CA SER A 332 -25.76 -0.21 18.81
C SER A 332 -25.86 -0.44 17.29
N LEU A 333 -25.34 -1.57 16.84
CA LEU A 333 -25.38 -2.04 15.44
C LEU A 333 -25.61 -3.55 15.38
N VAL A 334 -26.19 -3.99 14.28
CA VAL A 334 -26.32 -5.41 13.94
C VAL A 334 -25.76 -5.65 12.53
N VAL A 335 -25.00 -6.72 12.36
CA VAL A 335 -24.58 -7.20 11.04
C VAL A 335 -25.46 -8.38 10.64
N THR A 336 -26.10 -8.28 9.48
CA THR A 336 -27.12 -9.23 9.02
C THR A 336 -26.94 -9.57 7.53
N ASN A 337 -27.41 -10.74 7.12
CA ASN A 337 -27.49 -11.11 5.70
C ASN A 337 -28.94 -11.11 5.16
N LYS A 338 -29.89 -10.50 5.89
CA LYS A 338 -31.28 -10.33 5.42
C LYS A 338 -31.36 -9.47 4.16
N THR A 339 -32.43 -9.66 3.39
CA THR A 339 -32.67 -8.95 2.13
C THR A 339 -32.89 -7.44 2.32
N LYS A 340 -33.57 -7.02 3.39
CA LYS A 340 -33.78 -5.62 3.75
C LYS A 340 -33.11 -5.34 5.09
N ALA A 341 -32.28 -4.30 5.16
CA ALA A 341 -31.66 -3.82 6.39
C ALA A 341 -32.38 -2.57 6.88
N ALA A 342 -32.72 -2.54 8.18
CA ALA A 342 -33.29 -1.39 8.86
C ALA A 342 -32.18 -0.37 9.27
N SER A 343 -32.59 0.74 9.90
CA SER A 343 -31.66 1.67 10.53
C SER A 343 -30.81 0.93 11.58
N ARG A 344 -29.50 1.19 11.62
CA ARG A 344 -28.52 0.52 12.47
C ARG A 344 -28.23 -0.97 12.11
N GLU A 345 -28.63 -1.43 10.93
CA GLU A 345 -28.26 -2.74 10.42
C GLU A 345 -27.25 -2.60 9.26
N ILE A 346 -26.21 -3.42 9.29
CA ILE A 346 -25.24 -3.55 8.19
C ILE A 346 -25.57 -4.81 7.42
N LYS A 347 -26.03 -4.65 6.18
CA LYS A 347 -26.29 -5.77 5.29
C LYS A 347 -25.00 -6.25 4.64
N VAL A 348 -24.74 -7.56 4.73
CA VAL A 348 -23.59 -8.22 4.10
C VAL A 348 -23.99 -9.55 3.47
N LYS A 349 -23.24 -10.03 2.48
CA LYS A 349 -23.49 -11.35 1.87
C LYS A 349 -23.22 -12.49 2.86
N ASN A 350 -22.15 -12.37 3.64
CA ASN A 350 -21.74 -13.39 4.61
C ASN A 350 -21.25 -12.72 5.89
N THR A 351 -22.00 -12.92 6.98
CA THR A 351 -21.75 -12.28 8.27
C THR A 351 -20.45 -12.75 8.93
N LEU A 352 -20.10 -14.05 8.78
CA LEU A 352 -18.84 -14.59 9.32
C LEU A 352 -17.63 -14.02 8.60
N ASN A 353 -17.65 -13.99 7.27
CA ASN A 353 -16.57 -13.41 6.49
C ASN A 353 -16.40 -11.91 6.80
N PHE A 354 -17.49 -11.20 7.03
CA PHE A 354 -17.45 -9.81 7.40
C PHE A 354 -16.85 -9.60 8.81
N LEU A 355 -17.23 -10.44 9.79
CA LEU A 355 -16.63 -10.46 11.13
C LEU A 355 -15.11 -10.71 11.04
N THR A 356 -14.69 -11.74 10.31
CA THR A 356 -13.28 -12.09 10.14
C THR A 356 -12.49 -10.95 9.50
N LYS A 357 -13.01 -10.35 8.42
CA LYS A 357 -12.37 -9.24 7.72
C LYS A 357 -12.27 -7.99 8.59
N SER A 358 -13.34 -7.63 9.31
CA SER A 358 -13.33 -6.47 10.20
C SER A 358 -12.38 -6.66 11.37
N SER A 359 -12.31 -7.86 11.95
CA SER A 359 -11.38 -8.18 13.05
C SER A 359 -9.91 -8.18 12.59
N SER A 360 -9.62 -8.68 11.40
CA SER A 360 -8.28 -8.62 10.80
C SER A 360 -7.82 -7.16 10.62
N LEU A 361 -8.67 -6.32 10.08
CA LEU A 361 -8.36 -4.90 9.90
C LEU A 361 -8.24 -4.13 11.22
N LEU A 362 -9.03 -4.48 12.23
CA LEU A 362 -8.86 -3.92 13.57
C LEU A 362 -7.50 -4.29 14.16
N ARG A 363 -7.11 -5.57 14.04
CA ARG A 363 -5.78 -6.04 14.46
C ARG A 363 -4.65 -5.30 13.76
N GLU A 364 -4.71 -5.15 12.43
CA GLU A 364 -3.70 -4.45 11.63
C GLU A 364 -3.57 -2.96 12.03
N ASN A 365 -4.66 -2.38 12.53
CA ASN A 365 -4.72 -0.98 12.94
C ASN A 365 -4.48 -0.74 14.44
N THR A 366 -4.17 -1.79 15.20
CA THR A 366 -3.82 -1.67 16.63
C THR A 366 -2.30 -1.73 16.83
N LEU A 367 -1.80 -0.94 17.78
CA LEU A 367 -0.42 -1.01 18.27
C LEU A 367 -0.25 -2.08 19.37
N SER A 368 -1.33 -2.77 19.75
CA SER A 368 -1.30 -3.79 20.80
C SER A 368 -0.44 -4.98 20.39
N LYS A 369 0.36 -5.48 21.30
CA LYS A 369 1.09 -6.75 21.14
C LYS A 369 0.09 -7.90 21.23
N ILE A 370 0.17 -8.85 20.30
CA ILE A 370 -0.72 -10.02 20.24
C ILE A 370 0.10 -11.26 20.52
N ILE A 371 -0.36 -12.04 21.50
CA ILE A 371 0.21 -13.33 21.86
C ILE A 371 -0.77 -14.41 21.41
N ALA A 372 -0.34 -15.25 20.47
CA ALA A 372 -1.09 -16.41 20.02
C ALA A 372 -0.56 -17.67 20.72
N ILE A 373 -1.47 -18.47 21.32
CA ILE A 373 -1.14 -19.70 22.04
C ILE A 373 -1.75 -20.88 21.28
N THR A 374 -0.91 -21.83 20.89
CA THR A 374 -1.32 -23.07 20.24
C THR A 374 -0.69 -24.29 20.94
N GLY A 375 -1.18 -25.48 20.70
CA GLY A 375 -0.70 -26.72 21.30
C GLY A 375 -1.80 -27.80 21.39
N SER A 376 -1.47 -29.02 21.71
CA SER A 376 -2.42 -30.11 21.93
C SER A 376 -3.17 -29.96 23.25
N CYS A 377 -2.46 -29.75 24.36
CA CYS A 377 -3.00 -29.62 25.72
C CYS A 377 -2.59 -28.30 26.38
N GLY A 378 -3.26 -27.91 27.46
CA GLY A 378 -2.88 -26.76 28.30
C GLY A 378 -3.12 -25.37 27.75
N LYS A 379 -3.60 -25.20 26.51
CA LYS A 379 -3.81 -23.89 25.85
C LYS A 379 -4.66 -22.92 26.67
N THR A 380 -5.77 -23.40 27.20
CA THR A 380 -6.70 -22.56 28.00
C THR A 380 -6.07 -22.12 29.29
N SER A 381 -5.41 -23.04 30.01
CA SER A 381 -4.73 -22.74 31.28
C SER A 381 -3.57 -21.75 31.08
N LEU A 382 -2.75 -21.96 30.05
CA LEU A 382 -1.66 -21.05 29.70
C LEU A 382 -2.20 -19.66 29.30
N LYS A 383 -3.24 -19.59 28.50
CA LYS A 383 -3.89 -18.35 28.11
C LYS A 383 -4.41 -17.56 29.32
N GLU A 384 -5.10 -18.25 30.24
CA GLU A 384 -5.63 -17.63 31.45
C GLU A 384 -4.51 -17.11 32.35
N LEU A 385 -3.45 -17.91 32.53
CA LEU A 385 -2.30 -17.54 33.35
C LEU A 385 -1.59 -16.31 32.77
N VAL A 386 -1.25 -16.36 31.48
CA VAL A 386 -0.59 -15.23 30.77
C VAL A 386 -1.48 -13.99 30.80
N GLY A 387 -2.78 -14.12 30.50
CA GLY A 387 -3.73 -13.02 30.49
C GLY A 387 -3.86 -12.34 31.87
N LYS A 388 -4.02 -13.14 32.93
CA LYS A 388 -4.12 -12.64 34.32
C LYS A 388 -2.81 -11.98 34.77
N THR A 389 -1.66 -12.56 34.43
CA THR A 389 -0.35 -11.98 34.79
C THR A 389 -0.12 -10.65 34.07
N LEU A 390 -0.33 -10.61 32.76
CA LEU A 390 -0.15 -9.38 31.98
C LEU A 390 -1.13 -8.27 32.39
N ASN A 391 -2.36 -8.63 32.79
CA ASN A 391 -3.35 -7.66 33.21
C ASN A 391 -3.00 -6.95 34.54
N LYS A 392 -2.04 -7.49 35.32
CA LYS A 392 -1.50 -6.82 36.51
C LYS A 392 -0.54 -5.67 36.17
N ILE A 393 0.04 -5.67 34.97
CA ILE A 393 1.09 -4.72 34.56
C ILE A 393 0.68 -3.83 33.38
N SER A 394 -0.34 -4.23 32.60
CA SER A 394 -0.82 -3.48 31.44
C SER A 394 -2.27 -3.84 31.11
N ASN A 395 -2.97 -2.93 30.41
CA ASN A 395 -4.31 -3.22 29.89
C ASN A 395 -4.24 -4.40 28.93
N THR A 396 -4.75 -5.55 29.38
CA THR A 396 -4.70 -6.80 28.63
C THR A 396 -6.09 -7.37 28.43
N THR A 397 -6.43 -7.75 27.21
CA THR A 397 -7.62 -8.52 26.89
C THR A 397 -7.21 -9.90 26.36
N TYR A 398 -7.96 -10.93 26.68
CA TYR A 398 -7.73 -12.28 26.19
C TYR A 398 -9.06 -12.98 25.90
N SER A 399 -9.02 -13.97 25.00
CA SER A 399 -10.23 -14.70 24.59
C SER A 399 -10.93 -15.35 25.78
N SER A 400 -12.25 -15.13 25.93
CA SER A 400 -13.03 -15.76 26.99
C SER A 400 -13.23 -17.25 26.73
N LYS A 401 -13.25 -18.05 27.79
CA LYS A 401 -13.50 -19.50 27.72
C LYS A 401 -12.60 -20.20 26.65
N SER A 402 -13.12 -21.15 25.92
CA SER A 402 -12.45 -21.86 24.83
C SER A 402 -12.72 -21.27 23.45
N PHE A 403 -12.74 -19.92 23.33
CA PHE A 403 -12.94 -19.22 22.05
C PHE A 403 -11.71 -19.36 21.14
N ASN A 404 -11.50 -20.59 20.61
CA ASN A 404 -10.37 -20.97 19.78
C ASN A 404 -10.77 -21.38 18.36
N ASN A 405 -12.01 -21.14 17.96
CA ASN A 405 -12.58 -21.51 16.67
C ASN A 405 -12.75 -20.29 15.73
N LYS A 406 -13.29 -20.54 14.54
CA LYS A 406 -13.53 -19.54 13.50
C LYS A 406 -14.43 -18.35 13.92
N PHE A 407 -15.12 -18.44 15.05
CA PHE A 407 -15.94 -17.36 15.60
C PHE A 407 -15.22 -16.65 16.74
N GLY A 408 -14.64 -17.41 17.66
CA GLY A 408 -14.06 -16.89 18.89
C GLY A 408 -12.79 -16.07 18.67
N VAL A 409 -11.92 -16.49 17.75
CA VAL A 409 -10.70 -15.74 17.43
C VAL A 409 -11.03 -14.34 16.88
N PRO A 410 -11.88 -14.18 15.85
CA PRO A 410 -12.28 -12.86 15.38
C PRO A 410 -12.97 -12.00 16.45
N LEU A 411 -13.85 -12.58 17.27
CA LEU A 411 -14.52 -11.85 18.36
C LEU A 411 -13.53 -11.34 19.41
N SER A 412 -12.45 -12.07 19.67
CA SER A 412 -11.41 -11.67 20.62
C SER A 412 -10.52 -10.54 20.09
N LEU A 413 -10.45 -10.37 18.77
CA LEU A 413 -9.69 -9.30 18.13
C LEU A 413 -10.55 -8.04 17.87
N PHE A 414 -11.88 -8.18 17.91
CA PHE A 414 -12.82 -7.07 17.73
C PHE A 414 -13.02 -6.28 19.01
#